data_2d9188e384a81f313846a20f2dab5143
#
_entry.id   2d9188e384a81f313846a20f2dab5143
#
_cell.length_a   1.000
_cell.length_b   1.000
_cell.length_c   1.000
_cell.angle_alpha   90.00
_cell.angle_beta   90.00
_cell.angle_gamma   90.00
#
_symmetry.space_group_name_H-M   'P 1'
#
loop_
_entity.id
_entity.type
_entity.pdbx_description
1 polymer ?
#
loop_
_entity_poly.entity_id
_entity_poly.type
_entity_poly.pdbx_seq_one_letter_code
_entity_poly.pdbx_strand_id
1 'polypeptide(L)'
;MEQSPAVKTFDALFAELSERARTRPSDSGTVKALDGGVHGLGKKILEEAGEVWIAAEHEGDDALAGEISQLLYWTQVLMISRGLTLDDVYAKL
;
A
#
# COMPACT_ATOMS: atom_id res chain seq x y z
N MET A 1 19.99 -16.30 -20.72
CA MET A 1 19.29 -15.07 -20.53
C MET A 1 19.07 -14.72 -19.07
N GLU A 2 19.45 -13.56 -18.74
CA GLU A 2 19.30 -13.07 -17.39
C GLU A 2 17.85 -12.76 -17.07
N GLN A 3 17.38 -13.29 -15.97
CA GLN A 3 16.03 -13.03 -15.57
C GLN A 3 16.00 -11.97 -14.48
N SER A 4 15.33 -10.87 -14.73
CA SER A 4 15.19 -9.85 -13.71
C SER A 4 14.42 -10.40 -12.52
N PRO A 5 14.73 -9.98 -11.32
CA PRO A 5 13.90 -10.32 -10.18
C PRO A 5 12.47 -9.88 -10.45
N ALA A 6 11.54 -10.66 -9.99
CA ALA A 6 10.13 -10.30 -10.14
C ALA A 6 9.89 -8.98 -9.44
N VAL A 7 9.35 -8.01 -10.18
CA VAL A 7 8.98 -6.72 -9.64
C VAL A 7 7.48 -6.71 -9.43
N LYS A 8 7.05 -6.46 -8.21
CA LYS A 8 5.63 -6.46 -7.89
C LYS A 8 4.99 -5.20 -8.47
N THR A 9 3.98 -5.39 -9.30
CA THR A 9 3.23 -4.26 -9.85
C THR A 9 2.16 -3.80 -8.85
N PHE A 10 1.59 -2.64 -9.09
CA PHE A 10 0.50 -2.14 -8.27
C PHE A 10 -0.67 -3.11 -8.27
N ASP A 11 -1.02 -3.64 -9.45
CA ASP A 11 -2.10 -4.60 -9.57
C ASP A 11 -1.80 -5.91 -8.85
N ALA A 12 -0.56 -6.39 -8.96
CA ALA A 12 -0.16 -7.62 -8.28
C ALA A 12 -0.18 -7.45 -6.76
N LEU A 13 0.22 -6.30 -6.27
CA LEU A 13 0.14 -6.01 -4.85
C LEU A 13 -1.32 -6.05 -4.37
N PHE A 14 -2.23 -5.44 -5.14
CA PHE A 14 -3.63 -5.41 -4.76
C PHE A 14 -4.21 -6.83 -4.68
N ALA A 15 -3.85 -7.68 -5.64
CA ALA A 15 -4.29 -9.08 -5.63
C ALA A 15 -3.77 -9.81 -4.39
N GLU A 16 -2.49 -9.59 -4.05
CA GLU A 16 -1.89 -10.22 -2.88
C GLU A 16 -2.56 -9.77 -1.60
N LEU A 17 -2.80 -8.47 -1.44
CA LEU A 17 -3.41 -7.93 -0.23
C LEU A 17 -4.86 -8.35 -0.11
N SER A 18 -5.59 -8.41 -1.24
CA SER A 18 -6.96 -8.89 -1.25
C SER A 18 -7.04 -10.35 -0.79
N GLU A 19 -6.07 -11.16 -1.20
CA GLU A 19 -6.01 -12.55 -0.80
C GLU A 19 -5.74 -12.68 0.70
N ARG A 20 -4.86 -11.85 1.24
CA ARG A 20 -4.61 -11.84 2.68
C ARG A 20 -5.83 -11.40 3.47
N ALA A 21 -6.59 -10.45 2.94
CA ALA A 21 -7.84 -10.03 3.57
C ALA A 21 -8.85 -11.18 3.59
N ARG A 22 -8.85 -12.01 2.55
CA ARG A 22 -9.77 -13.15 2.45
C ARG A 22 -9.35 -14.31 3.36
N THR A 23 -8.06 -14.67 3.35
CA THR A 23 -7.57 -15.84 4.09
C THR A 23 -7.19 -15.53 5.53
N ARG A 24 -6.90 -14.28 5.83
CA ARG A 24 -6.62 -13.77 7.18
C ARG A 24 -5.52 -14.55 7.92
N PRO A 25 -4.29 -14.61 7.37
CA PRO A 25 -3.19 -15.28 8.07
C PRO A 25 -2.95 -14.62 9.44
N SER A 26 -2.71 -15.43 10.46
CA SER A 26 -2.63 -14.95 11.84
C SER A 26 -1.44 -14.01 12.10
N ASP A 27 -0.40 -14.10 11.27
CA ASP A 27 0.80 -13.28 11.43
C ASP A 27 0.86 -12.12 10.45
N SER A 28 -0.23 -11.82 9.75
CA SER A 28 -0.24 -10.78 8.72
C SER A 28 -0.41 -9.40 9.32
N GLY A 29 0.54 -8.50 9.02
CA GLY A 29 0.40 -7.10 9.39
C GLY A 29 -0.77 -6.43 8.67
N THR A 30 -1.07 -6.88 7.44
CA THR A 30 -2.20 -6.36 6.68
C THR A 30 -3.52 -6.68 7.37
N VAL A 31 -3.69 -7.92 7.85
CA VAL A 31 -4.89 -8.30 8.57
C VAL A 31 -5.05 -7.47 9.84
N LYS A 32 -3.95 -7.30 10.57
CA LYS A 32 -3.97 -6.50 11.79
C LYS A 32 -4.38 -5.06 11.50
N ALA A 33 -3.86 -4.49 10.41
CA ALA A 33 -4.19 -3.13 10.03
C ALA A 33 -5.67 -3.00 9.64
N LEU A 34 -6.19 -3.99 8.90
CA LEU A 34 -7.61 -4.00 8.52
C LEU A 34 -8.50 -4.07 9.75
N ASP A 35 -8.11 -4.90 10.72
CA ASP A 35 -8.89 -5.05 11.96
C ASP A 35 -8.90 -3.75 12.78
N GLY A 36 -7.89 -2.91 12.64
CA GLY A 36 -7.82 -1.63 13.32
C GLY A 36 -8.75 -0.56 12.78
N GLY A 37 -9.32 -0.77 11.60
CA GLY A 37 -10.35 0.09 11.05
C GLY A 37 -9.84 1.28 10.25
N VAL A 38 -10.79 1.98 9.63
CA VAL A 38 -10.51 3.08 8.69
C VAL A 38 -9.75 4.23 9.35
N HIS A 39 -10.08 4.55 10.59
CA HIS A 39 -9.41 5.67 11.26
C HIS A 39 -7.91 5.43 11.37
N GLY A 40 -7.49 4.24 11.79
CA GLY A 40 -6.08 3.89 11.90
C GLY A 40 -5.39 3.91 10.55
N LEU A 41 -6.09 3.43 9.51
CA LEU A 41 -5.55 3.43 8.15
C LEU A 41 -5.36 4.86 7.64
N GLY A 42 -6.31 5.75 7.94
CA GLY A 42 -6.18 7.15 7.56
C GLY A 42 -4.99 7.81 8.21
N LYS A 43 -4.75 7.51 9.48
CA LYS A 43 -3.56 8.03 10.18
C LYS A 43 -2.27 7.53 9.52
N LYS A 44 -2.22 6.25 9.13
CA LYS A 44 -1.04 5.71 8.45
C LYS A 44 -0.80 6.40 7.11
N ILE A 45 -1.86 6.65 6.35
CA ILE A 45 -1.73 7.34 5.07
C ILE A 45 -1.19 8.75 5.28
N LEU A 46 -1.68 9.46 6.28
CA LEU A 46 -1.20 10.80 6.59
C LEU A 46 0.29 10.77 6.96
N GLU A 47 0.69 9.81 7.81
CA GLU A 47 2.08 9.67 8.21
C GLU A 47 2.98 9.39 7.01
N GLU A 48 2.59 8.44 6.17
CA GLU A 48 3.41 8.07 5.01
C GLU A 48 3.46 9.20 3.98
N ALA A 49 2.37 9.94 3.80
CA ALA A 49 2.40 11.10 2.91
C ALA A 49 3.38 12.16 3.42
N GLY A 50 3.43 12.36 4.73
CA GLY A 50 4.40 13.27 5.34
C GLY A 50 5.83 12.81 5.11
N GLU A 51 6.08 11.50 5.23
CA GLU A 51 7.41 10.96 5.01
C GLU A 51 7.83 11.06 3.55
N VAL A 52 6.89 10.92 2.61
CA VAL A 52 7.18 11.14 1.19
C VAL A 52 7.62 12.59 0.98
N TRP A 53 6.93 13.54 1.58
CA TRP A 53 7.29 14.95 1.47
C TRP A 53 8.69 15.20 2.01
N ILE A 54 8.97 14.71 3.21
CA ILE A 54 10.28 14.91 3.85
C ILE A 54 11.39 14.29 3.00
N ALA A 55 11.16 13.06 2.50
CA ALA A 55 12.15 12.39 1.68
C ALA A 55 12.40 13.15 0.38
N ALA A 56 11.35 13.70 -0.22
CA ALA A 56 11.48 14.45 -1.47
C ALA A 56 12.33 15.71 -1.29
N GLU A 57 12.24 16.34 -0.13
CA GLU A 57 12.99 17.58 0.12
C GLU A 57 14.39 17.34 0.67
N HIS A 58 14.59 16.28 1.43
CA HIS A 58 15.80 16.15 2.23
C HIS A 58 16.57 14.85 2.04
N GLU A 59 16.08 13.90 1.27
CA GLU A 59 16.72 12.59 1.13
C GLU A 59 16.93 12.25 -0.34
N GLY A 60 17.59 11.12 -0.58
CA GLY A 60 17.87 10.70 -1.95
C GLY A 60 16.73 9.94 -2.58
N ASP A 61 16.91 9.66 -3.87
CA ASP A 61 15.86 9.03 -4.68
C ASP A 61 15.46 7.66 -4.17
N ASP A 62 16.42 6.88 -3.66
CA ASP A 62 16.13 5.54 -3.17
C ASP A 62 15.20 5.59 -1.95
N ALA A 63 15.51 6.50 -1.02
CA ALA A 63 14.67 6.67 0.16
C ALA A 63 13.28 7.19 -0.23
N LEU A 64 13.22 8.13 -1.17
CA LEU A 64 11.95 8.64 -1.66
C LEU A 64 11.12 7.53 -2.29
N ALA A 65 11.74 6.70 -3.13
CA ALA A 65 11.03 5.58 -3.76
C ALA A 65 10.46 4.62 -2.70
N GLY A 66 11.25 4.38 -1.63
CA GLY A 66 10.79 3.54 -0.53
C GLY A 66 9.57 4.11 0.17
N GLU A 67 9.59 5.42 0.45
CA GLU A 67 8.45 6.05 1.11
C GLU A 67 7.22 6.09 0.22
N ILE A 68 7.40 6.32 -1.08
CA ILE A 68 6.27 6.26 -2.01
C ILE A 68 5.66 4.86 -2.02
N SER A 69 6.49 3.81 -2.01
CA SER A 69 5.98 2.45 -2.02
C SER A 69 5.15 2.15 -0.77
N GLN A 70 5.55 2.70 0.39
CA GLN A 70 4.77 2.55 1.62
C GLN A 70 3.43 3.26 1.51
N LEU A 71 3.41 4.45 0.94
CA LEU A 71 2.16 5.17 0.74
C LEU A 71 1.21 4.40 -0.17
N LEU A 72 1.73 3.81 -1.26
CA LEU A 72 0.93 2.99 -2.15
C LEU A 72 0.35 1.77 -1.43
N TYR A 73 1.16 1.13 -0.60
CA TYR A 73 0.71 -0.02 0.18
C TYR A 73 -0.49 0.36 1.08
N TRP A 74 -0.34 1.40 1.88
CA TRP A 74 -1.40 1.80 2.81
C TRP A 74 -2.64 2.29 2.09
N THR A 75 -2.47 2.93 0.92
CA THR A 75 -3.60 3.32 0.09
C THR A 75 -4.40 2.10 -0.33
N GLN A 76 -3.72 1.02 -0.72
CA GLN A 76 -4.41 -0.20 -1.13
C GLN A 76 -5.11 -0.89 0.03
N VAL A 77 -4.48 -0.90 1.21
CA VAL A 77 -5.12 -1.48 2.40
C VAL A 77 -6.41 -0.72 2.71
N LEU A 78 -6.39 0.61 2.59
CA LEU A 78 -7.60 1.41 2.78
C LEU A 78 -8.66 1.08 1.74
N MET A 79 -8.28 0.93 0.47
CA MET A 79 -9.21 0.54 -0.59
C MET A 79 -9.91 -0.76 -0.23
N ILE A 80 -9.14 -1.77 0.18
CA ILE A 80 -9.69 -3.07 0.55
C ILE A 80 -10.62 -2.93 1.75
N SER A 81 -10.24 -2.14 2.74
CA SER A 81 -11.07 -1.91 3.92
C SER A 81 -12.44 -1.33 3.56
N ARG A 82 -12.50 -0.52 2.50
CA ARG A 82 -13.74 0.11 2.05
C ARG A 82 -14.44 -0.65 0.93
N GLY A 83 -13.88 -1.77 0.49
CA GLY A 83 -14.45 -2.56 -0.58
C GLY A 83 -14.30 -1.95 -1.97
N LEU A 84 -13.35 -1.05 -2.14
CA LEU A 84 -13.07 -0.45 -3.45
C LEU A 84 -12.17 -1.36 -4.27
N THR A 85 -12.43 -1.40 -5.58
CA THR A 85 -11.58 -2.15 -6.52
C THR A 85 -10.61 -1.19 -7.20
N LEU A 86 -9.60 -1.76 -7.87
CA LEU A 86 -8.70 -0.95 -8.69
C LEU A 86 -9.47 -0.20 -9.77
N ASP A 87 -10.44 -0.88 -10.39
CA ASP A 87 -11.24 -0.24 -11.45
C ASP A 87 -12.01 0.96 -10.93
N ASP A 88 -12.52 0.90 -9.70
CA ASP A 88 -13.20 2.04 -9.11
C ASP A 88 -12.31 3.27 -9.08
N VAL A 89 -11.04 3.08 -8.72
CA VAL A 89 -10.09 4.17 -8.62
C VAL A 89 -9.60 4.58 -10.01
N TYR A 90 -9.27 3.61 -10.85
CA TYR A 90 -8.79 3.90 -12.21
C TYR A 90 -9.80 4.68 -13.02
N ALA A 91 -11.08 4.43 -12.79
CA ALA A 91 -12.14 5.15 -13.51
C ALA A 91 -12.15 6.65 -13.22
N LYS A 92 -11.52 7.07 -12.12
CA LYS A 92 -11.46 8.48 -11.75
C LYS A 92 -10.18 9.16 -12.26
N LEU A 93 -9.23 8.40 -12.77
CA LEU A 93 -8.01 8.97 -13.32
C LEU A 93 -8.24 9.50 -14.72
#